data_595ceb6ff196d268a45ce5490afeed7e
#
_entry.id   595ceb6ff196d268a45ce5490afeed7e
#
_cell.length_a   1.000
_cell.length_b   1.000
_cell.length_c   1.000
_cell.angle_alpha   90.00
_cell.angle_beta   90.00
_cell.angle_gamma   90.00
#
_symmetry.space_group_name_H-M   'P 1'
#
loop_
_entity.id
_entity.type
_entity.pdbx_description
1 polymer ?
#
loop_
_entity_poly.entity_id
_entity_poly.type
_entity_poly.pdbx_seq_one_letter_code
_entity_poly.pdbx_strand_id
1 'polypeptide(L)'
;MNLRISSDSADIEFELVHRFLHEDAYWCKGVPRAVLEKAIAHSLCFSAFVDDRQVGFARVISDRATFAYLCDVFVLPEARGQGASKAMLNAIDTHPDLQGLRRFLLATADAHGLYAQYGFVPLTRPERFMERYQPDVYA
;
A
#
# COMPACT_ATOMS: atom_id res chain seq x y z
N MET A 1 -18.48 -15.09 4.27
CA MET A 1 -17.60 -13.92 4.33
C MET A 1 -17.57 -13.24 2.97
N ASN A 2 -17.78 -11.95 2.94
CA ASN A 2 -17.90 -11.17 1.69
C ASN A 2 -16.72 -10.20 1.57
N LEU A 3 -15.65 -10.66 0.92
CA LEU A 3 -14.45 -9.85 0.68
C LEU A 3 -14.59 -9.10 -0.64
N ARG A 4 -14.42 -7.78 -0.61
CA ARG A 4 -14.38 -6.97 -1.83
C ARG A 4 -13.27 -5.94 -1.77
N ILE A 5 -12.80 -5.52 -2.93
CA ILE A 5 -11.76 -4.49 -3.06
C ILE A 5 -12.35 -3.27 -3.76
N SER A 6 -12.04 -2.10 -3.24
CA SER A 6 -12.42 -0.84 -3.88
C SER A 6 -11.18 -0.01 -4.17
N SER A 7 -11.12 0.60 -5.33
CA SER A 7 -10.11 1.60 -5.68
C SER A 7 -10.68 3.02 -5.68
N ASP A 8 -11.90 3.21 -5.21
CA ASP A 8 -12.52 4.52 -5.05
C ASP A 8 -12.10 5.11 -3.70
N SER A 9 -11.41 6.25 -3.72
CA SER A 9 -10.95 6.89 -2.49
C SER A 9 -12.11 7.37 -1.62
N ALA A 10 -13.30 7.57 -2.17
CA ALA A 10 -14.49 7.92 -1.39
C ALA A 10 -14.92 6.80 -0.44
N ASP A 11 -14.52 5.55 -0.72
CA ASP A 11 -14.86 4.40 0.13
C ASP A 11 -13.92 4.23 1.32
N ILE A 12 -12.82 4.96 1.37
CA ILE A 12 -11.81 4.78 2.43
C ILE A 12 -12.39 5.22 3.78
N GLU A 13 -12.31 4.32 4.76
CA GLU A 13 -12.59 4.67 6.16
C GLU A 13 -11.35 5.35 6.73
N PHE A 14 -11.23 6.66 6.50
CA PHE A 14 -10.00 7.40 6.79
C PHE A 14 -9.55 7.27 8.25
N GLU A 15 -10.47 7.35 9.20
CA GLU A 15 -10.10 7.27 10.61
C GLU A 15 -9.47 5.93 10.97
N LEU A 16 -9.97 4.83 10.39
CA LEU A 16 -9.41 3.50 10.60
C LEU A 16 -8.01 3.41 10.00
N VAL A 17 -7.84 3.89 8.77
CA VAL A 17 -6.54 3.85 8.08
C VAL A 17 -5.51 4.71 8.81
N HIS A 18 -5.89 5.94 9.18
CA HIS A 18 -4.98 6.83 9.90
C HIS A 18 -4.57 6.24 11.25
N ARG A 19 -5.52 5.68 11.99
CA ARG A 19 -5.20 5.08 13.29
C ARG A 19 -4.18 3.95 13.15
N PHE A 20 -4.38 3.05 12.17
CA PHE A 20 -3.43 1.96 11.97
C PHE A 20 -2.04 2.48 11.59
N LEU A 21 -1.97 3.38 10.61
CA LEU A 21 -0.68 3.91 10.14
C LEU A 21 0.02 4.74 11.21
N HIS A 22 -0.74 5.48 12.00
CA HIS A 22 -0.20 6.33 13.06
C HIS A 22 0.30 5.52 14.26
N GLU A 23 -0.40 4.46 14.63
CA GLU A 23 -0.15 3.72 15.86
C GLU A 23 0.61 2.40 15.65
N ASP A 24 0.28 1.66 14.59
CA ASP A 24 0.71 0.27 14.44
C ASP A 24 1.72 0.04 13.33
N ALA A 25 1.81 0.92 12.35
CA ALA A 25 2.72 0.76 11.23
C ALA A 25 4.11 1.27 11.58
N TYR A 26 5.08 0.36 11.70
CA TYR A 26 6.44 0.72 12.10
C TYR A 26 7.11 1.69 11.11
N TRP A 27 6.72 1.65 9.82
CA TRP A 27 7.37 2.44 8.78
C TRP A 27 6.96 3.91 8.75
N CYS A 28 5.84 4.27 9.40
CA CYS A 28 5.36 5.66 9.41
C CYS A 28 4.70 6.03 10.74
N LYS A 29 5.12 5.39 11.82
CA LYS A 29 4.53 5.61 13.14
C LYS A 29 4.53 7.09 13.49
N GLY A 30 3.36 7.59 13.94
CA GLY A 30 3.19 8.99 14.28
C GLY A 30 2.78 9.88 13.11
N VAL A 31 2.52 9.32 11.92
CA VAL A 31 2.16 10.14 10.75
C VAL A 31 0.99 11.08 11.07
N PRO A 32 1.15 12.42 10.87
CA PRO A 32 0.07 13.37 11.12
C PRO A 32 -1.10 13.18 10.16
N ARG A 33 -2.30 13.47 10.65
CA ARG A 33 -3.53 13.37 9.86
C ARG A 33 -3.44 14.13 8.52
N ALA A 34 -2.99 15.38 8.57
CA ALA A 34 -2.91 16.22 7.38
C ALA A 34 -1.94 15.67 6.33
N VAL A 35 -0.86 15.05 6.77
CA VAL A 35 0.11 14.42 5.87
C VAL A 35 -0.53 13.24 5.15
N LEU A 36 -1.24 12.39 5.88
CA LEU A 36 -1.90 11.24 5.28
C LEU A 36 -3.03 11.65 4.34
N GLU A 37 -3.81 12.66 4.70
CA GLU A 37 -4.86 13.19 3.81
C GLU A 37 -4.29 13.61 2.46
N LYS A 38 -3.18 14.36 2.49
CA LYS A 38 -2.51 14.81 1.28
C LYS A 38 -1.94 13.63 0.48
N ALA A 39 -1.32 12.68 1.16
CA ALA A 39 -0.76 11.49 0.51
C ALA A 39 -1.83 10.69 -0.21
N ILE A 40 -2.97 10.46 0.43
CA ILE A 40 -4.09 9.73 -0.18
C ILE A 40 -4.64 10.48 -1.38
N ALA A 41 -4.77 11.80 -1.30
CA ALA A 41 -5.30 12.62 -2.38
C ALA A 41 -4.45 12.52 -3.66
N HIS A 42 -3.17 12.22 -3.54
CA HIS A 42 -2.23 12.15 -4.66
C HIS A 42 -1.77 10.74 -5.00
N SER A 43 -2.45 9.74 -4.50
CA SER A 43 -2.08 8.33 -4.70
C SER A 43 -3.25 7.54 -5.25
N LEU A 44 -2.93 6.36 -5.81
CA LEU A 44 -3.94 5.32 -6.06
C LEU A 44 -4.06 4.50 -4.79
N CYS A 45 -5.27 4.42 -4.24
CA CYS A 45 -5.50 3.69 -3.00
C CYS A 45 -6.42 2.51 -3.24
N PHE A 46 -6.15 1.41 -2.56
CA PHE A 46 -6.92 0.17 -2.65
C PHE A 46 -7.36 -0.20 -1.24
N SER A 47 -8.64 -0.44 -1.09
CA SER A 47 -9.23 -0.78 0.20
C SER A 47 -9.87 -2.16 0.14
N ALA A 48 -9.66 -2.96 1.17
CA ALA A 48 -10.27 -4.27 1.31
C ALA A 48 -11.37 -4.19 2.36
N PHE A 49 -12.53 -4.75 2.02
CA PHE A 49 -13.70 -4.77 2.89
C PHE A 49 -14.17 -6.20 3.11
N VAL A 50 -14.55 -6.49 4.33
CA VAL A 50 -15.28 -7.70 4.68
C VAL A 50 -16.60 -7.28 5.31
N ASP A 51 -17.71 -7.71 4.70
CA ASP A 51 -19.07 -7.37 5.16
C ASP A 51 -19.23 -5.85 5.36
N ASP A 52 -18.78 -5.08 4.35
CA ASP A 52 -18.87 -3.62 4.29
C ASP A 52 -18.03 -2.86 5.33
N ARG A 53 -17.12 -3.53 6.01
CA ARG A 53 -16.18 -2.89 6.92
C ARG A 53 -14.77 -2.98 6.36
N GLN A 54 -14.05 -1.87 6.36
CA GLN A 54 -12.67 -1.87 5.87
C GLN A 54 -11.76 -2.66 6.80
N VAL A 55 -10.98 -3.59 6.21
CA VAL A 55 -10.06 -4.46 6.94
C VAL A 55 -8.64 -4.39 6.39
N GLY A 56 -8.45 -3.74 5.25
CA GLY A 56 -7.11 -3.62 4.65
C GLY A 56 -6.99 -2.39 3.78
N PHE A 57 -5.74 -2.05 3.48
CA PHE A 57 -5.43 -0.85 2.71
C PHE A 57 -4.09 -1.04 2.00
N ALA A 58 -3.94 -0.41 0.85
CA ALA A 58 -2.69 -0.32 0.12
C ALA A 58 -2.66 1.00 -0.64
N ARG A 59 -1.50 1.63 -0.72
CA ARG A 59 -1.33 2.90 -1.43
C ARG A 59 -0.26 2.76 -2.49
N VAL A 60 -0.53 3.26 -3.69
CA VAL A 60 0.42 3.25 -4.80
C VAL A 60 0.68 4.69 -5.23
N ILE A 61 1.94 5.11 -5.12
CA ILE A 61 2.40 6.40 -5.63
C ILE A 61 2.83 6.18 -7.07
N SER A 62 2.25 6.92 -8.02
CA SER A 62 2.53 6.68 -9.43
C SER A 62 2.18 7.89 -10.28
N ASP A 63 2.96 8.09 -11.35
CA ASP A 63 2.57 8.99 -12.42
C ASP A 63 1.57 8.33 -13.39
N ARG A 64 1.24 7.06 -13.14
CA ARG A 64 0.29 6.27 -13.94
C ARG A 64 0.77 5.99 -15.36
N ALA A 65 2.06 6.11 -15.60
CA ALA A 65 2.64 5.94 -16.93
C ALA A 65 3.99 5.21 -16.91
N THR A 66 4.90 5.61 -16.02
CA THR A 66 6.28 5.12 -16.07
C THR A 66 6.73 4.40 -14.82
N PHE A 67 6.21 4.79 -13.65
CA PHE A 67 6.76 4.36 -12.37
C PHE A 67 5.65 4.24 -11.32
N ALA A 68 5.80 3.25 -10.43
CA ALA A 68 4.93 3.12 -9.27
C ALA A 68 5.73 2.67 -8.05
N TYR A 69 5.26 3.07 -6.88
CA TYR A 69 5.80 2.65 -5.60
C TYR A 69 4.67 2.21 -4.69
N LEU A 70 4.70 0.94 -4.29
CA LEU A 70 3.70 0.36 -3.40
C LEU A 70 4.11 0.60 -1.95
N CYS A 71 3.20 1.15 -1.15
CA CYS A 71 3.46 1.43 0.25
C CYS A 71 2.17 1.37 1.07
N ASP A 72 2.31 1.46 2.38
CA ASP A 72 1.21 1.50 3.35
C ASP A 72 0.26 0.31 3.21
N VAL A 73 0.80 -0.87 2.95
CA VAL A 73 0.02 -2.10 2.83
C VAL A 73 -0.20 -2.69 4.22
N PHE A 74 -1.47 -2.86 4.59
CA PHE A 74 -1.79 -3.58 5.83
C PHE A 74 -3.12 -4.30 5.74
N VAL A 75 -3.27 -5.31 6.57
CA VAL A 75 -4.54 -5.98 6.86
C VAL A 75 -4.67 -6.02 8.37
N LEU A 76 -5.85 -5.65 8.88
CA LEU A 76 -6.10 -5.69 10.32
C LEU A 76 -5.87 -7.11 10.87
N PRO A 77 -5.31 -7.24 12.08
CA PRO A 77 -4.97 -8.56 12.63
C PRO A 77 -6.15 -9.54 12.61
N GLU A 78 -7.35 -9.08 12.93
CA GLU A 78 -8.54 -9.94 12.98
C GLU A 78 -9.01 -10.43 11.61
N ALA A 79 -8.51 -9.81 10.52
CA ALA A 79 -8.89 -10.19 9.16
C ALA A 79 -7.78 -10.92 8.39
N ARG A 80 -6.65 -11.18 9.03
CA ARG A 80 -5.53 -11.86 8.38
C ARG A 80 -5.86 -13.32 8.10
N GLY A 81 -5.19 -13.88 7.07
CA GLY A 81 -5.41 -15.27 6.69
C GLY A 81 -6.66 -15.50 5.85
N GLN A 82 -7.32 -14.44 5.38
CA GLN A 82 -8.56 -14.53 4.60
C GLN A 82 -8.39 -14.07 3.15
N GLY A 83 -7.16 -13.83 2.72
CA GLY A 83 -6.87 -13.49 1.32
C GLY A 83 -6.96 -12.01 0.98
N ALA A 84 -7.10 -11.11 1.96
CA ALA A 84 -7.26 -9.68 1.69
C ALA A 84 -6.02 -9.07 1.01
N SER A 85 -4.81 -9.41 1.46
CA SER A 85 -3.58 -8.93 0.84
C SER A 85 -3.49 -9.33 -0.61
N LYS A 86 -3.74 -10.61 -0.91
CA LYS A 86 -3.68 -11.12 -2.29
C LYS A 86 -4.76 -10.48 -3.15
N ALA A 87 -5.95 -10.25 -2.61
CA ALA A 87 -7.01 -9.59 -3.35
C ALA A 87 -6.64 -8.16 -3.71
N MET A 88 -6.02 -7.42 -2.79
CA MET A 88 -5.54 -6.08 -3.08
C MET A 88 -4.42 -6.09 -4.12
N LEU A 89 -3.47 -7.02 -4.01
CA LEU A 89 -2.38 -7.13 -4.99
C LEU A 89 -2.89 -7.51 -6.37
N ASN A 90 -3.91 -8.38 -6.46
CA ASN A 90 -4.56 -8.69 -7.74
C ASN A 90 -5.21 -7.44 -8.35
N ALA A 91 -5.88 -6.63 -7.53
CA ALA A 91 -6.51 -5.39 -8.01
C ALA A 91 -5.46 -4.39 -8.50
N ILE A 92 -4.33 -4.29 -7.80
CA ILE A 92 -3.20 -3.44 -8.21
C ILE A 92 -2.62 -3.93 -9.53
N ASP A 93 -2.38 -5.24 -9.64
CA ASP A 93 -1.74 -5.85 -10.79
C ASP A 93 -2.57 -5.69 -12.07
N THR A 94 -3.88 -5.61 -11.94
CA THR A 94 -4.81 -5.48 -13.07
C THR A 94 -5.33 -4.06 -13.29
N HIS A 95 -4.92 -3.10 -12.45
CA HIS A 95 -5.41 -1.73 -12.59
C HIS A 95 -4.93 -1.11 -13.91
N PRO A 96 -5.84 -0.48 -14.69
CA PRO A 96 -5.48 0.04 -16.02
C PRO A 96 -4.37 1.08 -16.00
N ASP A 97 -4.24 1.87 -14.94
CA ASP A 97 -3.22 2.90 -14.83
C ASP A 97 -1.85 2.35 -14.40
N LEU A 98 -1.77 1.07 -14.10
CA LEU A 98 -0.52 0.45 -13.62
C LEU A 98 0.01 -0.61 -14.60
N GLN A 99 -0.32 -0.47 -15.87
CA GLN A 99 0.17 -1.35 -16.93
C GLN A 99 1.31 -0.69 -17.70
N GLY A 100 2.25 -1.49 -18.20
CA GLY A 100 3.34 -1.00 -19.03
C GLY A 100 4.36 -0.12 -18.31
N LEU A 101 4.40 -0.16 -16.99
CA LEU A 101 5.35 0.63 -16.22
C LEU A 101 6.77 0.12 -16.43
N ARG A 102 7.73 1.04 -16.51
CA ARG A 102 9.14 0.66 -16.59
C ARG A 102 9.63 0.07 -15.27
N ARG A 103 9.14 0.57 -14.15
CA ARG A 103 9.52 0.07 -12.82
C ARG A 103 8.37 0.16 -11.85
N PHE A 104 8.19 -0.89 -11.10
CA PHE A 104 7.27 -0.93 -9.97
C PHE A 104 8.09 -1.34 -8.75
N LEU A 105 8.20 -0.47 -7.77
CA LEU A 105 9.11 -0.61 -6.64
C LEU A 105 8.34 -0.77 -5.34
N LEU A 106 8.90 -1.49 -4.38
CA LEU A 106 8.41 -1.52 -3.01
C LEU A 106 9.58 -1.77 -2.06
N ALA A 107 9.34 -1.51 -0.78
CA ALA A 107 10.25 -1.89 0.29
C ALA A 107 9.47 -2.69 1.32
N THR A 108 10.04 -3.78 1.82
CA THR A 108 9.41 -4.61 2.84
C THR A 108 10.47 -5.19 3.75
N ALA A 109 10.13 -5.31 5.05
CA ALA A 109 11.02 -5.92 6.02
C ALA A 109 10.89 -7.45 6.03
N ASP A 110 9.67 -7.98 5.77
CA ASP A 110 9.37 -9.38 6.08
C ASP A 110 8.41 -10.08 5.11
N ALA A 111 8.00 -9.43 4.03
CA ALA A 111 6.99 -10.00 3.13
C ALA A 111 7.51 -10.30 1.72
N HIS A 112 8.81 -10.53 1.57
CA HIS A 112 9.42 -10.80 0.27
C HIS A 112 8.75 -11.96 -0.46
N GLY A 113 8.39 -13.03 0.26
CA GLY A 113 7.74 -14.20 -0.33
C GLY A 113 6.37 -13.89 -0.93
N LEU A 114 5.61 -13.01 -0.27
CA LEU A 114 4.32 -12.59 -0.79
C LEU A 114 4.49 -11.83 -2.11
N TYR A 115 5.35 -10.83 -2.12
CA TYR A 115 5.53 -9.99 -3.30
C TYR A 115 6.22 -10.73 -4.45
N ALA A 116 7.05 -11.72 -4.16
CA ALA A 116 7.66 -12.56 -5.19
C ALA A 116 6.60 -13.28 -6.04
N GLN A 117 5.46 -13.61 -5.44
CA GLN A 117 4.35 -14.25 -6.17
C GLN A 117 3.74 -13.33 -7.23
N TYR A 118 3.99 -12.02 -7.13
CA TYR A 118 3.50 -11.02 -8.08
C TYR A 118 4.61 -10.45 -8.96
N GLY A 119 5.74 -11.17 -9.06
CA GLY A 119 6.81 -10.80 -9.96
C GLY A 119 7.83 -9.84 -9.41
N PHE A 120 7.73 -9.46 -8.13
CA PHE A 120 8.72 -8.58 -7.52
C PHE A 120 9.98 -9.39 -7.15
N VAL A 121 11.12 -8.86 -7.54
CA VAL A 121 12.43 -9.48 -7.32
C VAL A 121 13.34 -8.47 -6.63
N PRO A 122 14.45 -8.91 -6.02
CA PRO A 122 15.46 -7.96 -5.53
C PRO A 122 15.90 -7.01 -6.62
N LEU A 123 16.27 -5.80 -6.26
CA LEU A 123 16.73 -4.81 -7.24
C LEU A 123 17.85 -5.41 -8.08
N THR A 124 17.73 -5.32 -9.41
CA THR A 124 18.75 -5.82 -10.34
C THR A 124 20.07 -5.08 -10.16
N ARG A 125 19.99 -3.78 -9.88
CA ARG A 125 21.16 -2.92 -9.71
C ARG A 125 20.97 -2.05 -8.48
N PRO A 126 21.05 -2.61 -7.26
CA PRO A 126 20.82 -1.83 -6.04
C PRO A 126 21.80 -0.66 -5.90
N GLU A 127 23.00 -0.78 -6.45
CA GLU A 127 24.01 0.27 -6.41
C GLU A 127 23.64 1.52 -7.19
N ARG A 128 22.59 1.45 -8.01
CA ARG A 128 22.11 2.61 -8.79
C ARG A 128 21.09 3.44 -8.03
N PHE A 129 20.66 2.98 -6.85
CA PHE A 129 19.63 3.65 -6.06
C PHE A 129 20.30 4.42 -4.93
N MET A 130 19.81 5.63 -4.72
CA MET A 130 20.22 6.49 -3.61
C MET A 130 18.95 7.02 -2.94
N GLU A 131 19.03 7.29 -1.64
CA GLU A 131 17.88 7.79 -0.90
C GLU A 131 18.26 8.95 0.00
N ARG A 132 17.28 9.81 0.29
CA ARG A 132 17.29 10.69 1.44
C ARG A 132 16.24 10.13 2.38
N TYR A 133 16.66 9.55 3.48
CA TYR A 133 15.77 8.86 4.39
C TYR A 133 15.77 9.57 5.73
N GLN A 134 14.58 9.95 6.21
CA GLN A 134 14.39 10.60 7.49
C GLN A 134 13.39 9.78 8.31
N PRO A 135 13.84 8.69 8.93
CA PRO A 135 12.93 7.78 9.63
C PRO A 135 12.19 8.43 10.79
N ASP A 136 12.75 9.50 11.37
CA ASP A 136 12.18 10.16 12.54
C ASP A 136 11.39 11.43 12.18
N VAL A 137 10.99 11.59 10.93
CA VAL A 137 10.34 12.83 10.47
C VAL A 137 9.01 13.11 11.21
N TYR A 138 8.36 12.07 11.72
CA TYR A 138 7.10 12.20 12.49
C TYR A 138 7.31 12.08 14.00
N ALA A 139 8.52 12.01 14.45
CA ALA A 139 8.81 11.85 15.89
C ALA A 139 8.58 13.18 16.66
#